data_689976cf75f982636ec7e4427630aaf8
#
_entry.id   689976cf75f982636ec7e4427630aaf8
#
_cell.length_a   1.000
_cell.length_b   1.000
_cell.length_c   1.000
_cell.angle_alpha   90.00
_cell.angle_beta   90.00
_cell.angle_gamma   90.00
#
_symmetry.space_group_name_H-M   'P 1'
#
loop_
_entity.id
_entity.type
_entity.pdbx_description
1 polymer ?
#
loop_
_entity_poly.entity_id
_entity_poly.type
_entity_poly.pdbx_seq_one_letter_code
_entity_poly.pdbx_strand_id
1 'polypeptide(L)'
;MHCLDKPGIISEMTRFITDNKGNIVYLDQYVDRVDGMFFMRIEWELDNFLIPRDKIKEYISTLYAQRYKMTFNLYFNDVKPRMAIFVSKMSHCLYDLLARYKAGEWEVEIPCIVSNHEDLRYVAEQFDIPYHVWSIKKDHSNKAEVEKAEMELLQKEQVTFIVLARYMQIISDDMIREYPHHIINIHHSFLPAFIGARPYHQAYERGVKIIGATSHYVTADLDAGPIIEQDVVRITHKDTPDSLVLKGRDLEKIVLSRAVTKHIQRKILTYKNKTIIFS
;
A
#
# COMPACT_ATOMS: atom_id res chain seq x y z
N MET A 1 -15.67 -1.87 -4.69
CA MET A 1 -16.65 -0.90 -5.23
C MET A 1 -17.25 -0.07 -4.11
N HIS A 2 -17.69 1.17 -4.43
CA HIS A 2 -18.43 2.02 -3.48
C HIS A 2 -19.39 2.97 -4.22
N CYS A 3 -20.49 3.32 -3.57
CA CYS A 3 -21.48 4.28 -4.04
C CYS A 3 -22.34 4.78 -2.85
N LEU A 4 -23.27 5.71 -3.09
CA LEU A 4 -24.30 6.03 -2.09
C LEU A 4 -25.10 4.78 -1.75
N ASP A 5 -25.37 4.57 -0.45
CA ASP A 5 -26.14 3.41 0.02
C ASP A 5 -27.58 3.45 -0.48
N LYS A 6 -28.03 2.31 -1.00
CA LYS A 6 -29.40 2.10 -1.46
C LYS A 6 -29.82 0.65 -1.25
N PRO A 7 -31.08 0.38 -0.94
CA PRO A 7 -31.59 -1.00 -0.91
C PRO A 7 -31.39 -1.71 -2.23
N GLY A 8 -31.00 -2.99 -2.18
CA GLY A 8 -30.95 -3.87 -3.34
C GLY A 8 -29.59 -3.98 -4.02
N ILE A 9 -28.58 -3.16 -3.71
CA ILE A 9 -27.26 -3.20 -4.37
C ILE A 9 -26.64 -4.59 -4.27
N ILE A 10 -26.61 -5.19 -3.08
CA ILE A 10 -26.02 -6.52 -2.87
C ILE A 10 -26.78 -7.55 -3.71
N SER A 11 -28.12 -7.54 -3.64
CA SER A 11 -28.95 -8.48 -4.37
C SER A 11 -28.76 -8.40 -5.89
N GLU A 12 -28.64 -7.19 -6.43
CA GLU A 12 -28.42 -7.02 -7.88
C GLU A 12 -27.02 -7.47 -8.30
N MET A 13 -25.99 -7.15 -7.52
CA MET A 13 -24.62 -7.56 -7.83
C MET A 13 -24.44 -9.08 -7.71
N THR A 14 -24.99 -9.70 -6.67
CA THR A 14 -24.91 -11.16 -6.52
C THR A 14 -25.72 -11.88 -7.59
N ARG A 15 -26.91 -11.38 -7.95
CA ARG A 15 -27.72 -11.91 -9.05
C ARG A 15 -26.98 -11.83 -10.39
N PHE A 16 -26.33 -10.69 -10.69
CA PHE A 16 -25.52 -10.57 -11.90
C PHE A 16 -24.48 -11.69 -12.02
N ILE A 17 -23.80 -12.00 -10.92
CA ILE A 17 -22.77 -13.04 -10.92
C ILE A 17 -23.42 -14.42 -11.07
N THR A 18 -24.46 -14.73 -10.28
CA THR A 18 -25.08 -16.05 -10.27
C THR A 18 -25.88 -16.35 -11.55
N ASP A 19 -26.58 -15.38 -12.13
CA ASP A 19 -27.31 -15.53 -13.40
C ASP A 19 -26.34 -15.80 -14.56
N ASN A 20 -25.08 -15.33 -14.45
CA ASN A 20 -24.01 -15.60 -15.40
C ASN A 20 -23.14 -16.81 -14.99
N LYS A 21 -23.62 -17.69 -14.11
CA LYS A 21 -22.96 -18.92 -13.64
C LYS A 21 -21.64 -18.71 -12.89
N GLY A 22 -21.40 -17.52 -12.33
CA GLY A 22 -20.26 -17.27 -11.44
C GLY A 22 -20.52 -17.84 -10.03
N ASN A 23 -19.54 -18.49 -9.46
CA ASN A 23 -19.56 -18.94 -8.07
C ASN A 23 -18.89 -17.88 -7.18
N ILE A 24 -19.67 -17.28 -6.27
CA ILE A 24 -19.16 -16.26 -5.33
C ILE A 24 -18.39 -16.99 -4.22
N VAL A 25 -17.10 -16.71 -4.10
CA VAL A 25 -16.21 -17.32 -3.09
C VAL A 25 -15.91 -16.39 -1.91
N TYR A 26 -16.14 -15.08 -2.10
CA TYR A 26 -15.98 -14.10 -1.03
C TYR A 26 -16.92 -12.92 -1.27
N LEU A 27 -17.54 -12.43 -0.19
CA LEU A 27 -18.29 -11.19 -0.16
C LEU A 27 -18.17 -10.54 1.22
N ASP A 28 -17.73 -9.30 1.25
CA ASP A 28 -17.74 -8.46 2.43
C ASP A 28 -18.26 -7.07 2.07
N GLN A 29 -18.99 -6.44 2.98
CA GLN A 29 -19.60 -5.13 2.76
C GLN A 29 -19.64 -4.30 4.03
N TYR A 30 -19.63 -3.00 3.86
CA TYR A 30 -19.74 -2.03 4.94
C TYR A 30 -20.57 -0.82 4.50
N VAL A 31 -21.38 -0.29 5.38
CA VAL A 31 -22.10 0.98 5.18
C VAL A 31 -21.60 2.00 6.19
N ASP A 32 -20.95 3.05 5.69
CA ASP A 32 -20.67 4.23 6.50
C ASP A 32 -21.97 5.04 6.64
N ARG A 33 -22.57 4.95 7.81
CA ARG A 33 -23.85 5.63 8.09
C ARG A 33 -23.71 7.16 8.24
N VAL A 34 -22.50 7.66 8.49
CA VAL A 34 -22.23 9.09 8.60
C VAL A 34 -22.23 9.74 7.22
N ASP A 35 -21.51 9.14 6.28
CA ASP A 35 -21.43 9.62 4.90
C ASP A 35 -22.53 9.04 3.99
N GLY A 36 -23.31 8.06 4.47
CA GLY A 36 -24.33 7.36 3.68
C GLY A 36 -23.73 6.56 2.52
N MET A 37 -22.53 6.03 2.70
CA MET A 37 -21.78 5.35 1.64
C MET A 37 -21.74 3.84 1.86
N PHE A 38 -22.04 3.12 0.78
CA PHE A 38 -21.91 1.67 0.68
C PHE A 38 -20.57 1.28 0.08
N PHE A 39 -19.91 0.29 0.68
CA PHE A 39 -18.65 -0.30 0.23
C PHE A 39 -18.81 -1.80 0.13
N MET A 40 -18.27 -2.42 -0.91
CA MET A 40 -18.31 -3.87 -1.07
C MET A 40 -17.07 -4.37 -1.79
N ARG A 41 -16.58 -5.51 -1.32
CA ARG A 41 -15.62 -6.36 -2.02
C ARG A 41 -16.28 -7.70 -2.29
N ILE A 42 -16.20 -8.18 -3.52
CA ILE A 42 -16.77 -9.46 -3.95
C ILE A 42 -15.77 -10.16 -4.85
N GLU A 43 -15.58 -11.46 -4.65
CA GLU A 43 -14.79 -12.34 -5.50
C GLU A 43 -15.65 -13.47 -6.00
N TRP A 44 -15.42 -13.85 -7.25
CA TRP A 44 -16.10 -14.99 -7.84
C TRP A 44 -15.19 -15.73 -8.82
N GLU A 45 -15.46 -17.00 -9.03
CA GLU A 45 -14.78 -17.84 -10.00
C GLU A 45 -15.31 -17.57 -11.41
N LEU A 46 -14.40 -17.62 -12.40
CA LEU A 46 -14.76 -17.44 -13.80
C LEU A 46 -15.00 -18.76 -14.54
N ASP A 47 -14.88 -19.90 -13.86
CA ASP A 47 -15.15 -21.21 -14.45
C ASP A 47 -16.59 -21.30 -14.93
N ASN A 48 -16.79 -21.46 -16.23
CA ASN A 48 -18.09 -21.44 -16.91
C ASN A 48 -18.86 -20.10 -16.82
N PHE A 49 -18.21 -19.00 -16.42
CA PHE A 49 -18.84 -17.68 -16.41
C PHE A 49 -19.23 -17.26 -17.83
N LEU A 50 -20.48 -16.85 -18.03
CA LEU A 50 -21.04 -16.65 -19.37
C LEU A 50 -20.52 -15.39 -20.08
N ILE A 51 -20.07 -14.40 -19.31
CA ILE A 51 -19.56 -13.13 -19.87
C ILE A 51 -18.04 -13.28 -20.11
N PRO A 52 -17.57 -13.03 -21.35
CA PRO A 52 -16.14 -13.03 -21.65
C PRO A 52 -15.36 -12.08 -20.73
N ARG A 53 -14.18 -12.51 -20.30
CA ARG A 53 -13.32 -11.80 -19.34
C ARG A 53 -13.10 -10.32 -19.69
N ASP A 54 -12.81 -10.02 -20.94
CA ASP A 54 -12.58 -8.67 -21.47
C ASP A 54 -13.84 -7.79 -21.45
N LYS A 55 -15.02 -8.38 -21.34
CA LYS A 55 -16.32 -7.71 -21.31
C LYS A 55 -16.88 -7.47 -19.91
N ILE A 56 -16.39 -8.15 -18.89
CA ILE A 56 -16.95 -8.04 -17.52
C ILE A 56 -16.98 -6.59 -17.04
N LYS A 57 -15.89 -5.84 -17.25
CA LYS A 57 -15.80 -4.43 -16.83
C LYS A 57 -16.86 -3.57 -17.53
N GLU A 58 -17.08 -3.78 -18.83
CA GLU A 58 -18.07 -3.07 -19.62
C GLU A 58 -19.50 -3.34 -19.12
N TYR A 59 -19.83 -4.61 -18.87
CA TYR A 59 -21.14 -5.00 -18.32
C TYR A 59 -21.41 -4.40 -16.96
N ILE A 60 -20.46 -4.49 -16.02
CA ILE A 60 -20.60 -3.88 -14.68
C ILE A 60 -20.74 -2.36 -14.81
N SER A 61 -19.96 -1.73 -15.67
CA SER A 61 -20.03 -0.28 -15.89
C SER A 61 -21.41 0.16 -16.40
N THR A 62 -21.93 -0.52 -17.42
CA THR A 62 -23.19 -0.16 -18.08
C THR A 62 -24.41 -0.47 -17.21
N LEU A 63 -24.44 -1.64 -16.59
CA LEU A 63 -25.64 -2.10 -15.85
C LEU A 63 -25.75 -1.48 -14.45
N TYR A 64 -24.60 -1.23 -13.78
CA TYR A 64 -24.59 -0.88 -12.37
C TYR A 64 -23.85 0.43 -12.09
N ALA A 65 -22.63 0.62 -12.60
CA ALA A 65 -21.82 1.78 -12.22
C ALA A 65 -22.49 3.09 -12.64
N GLN A 66 -23.05 3.17 -13.83
CA GLN A 66 -23.79 4.35 -14.29
C GLN A 66 -25.06 4.59 -13.45
N ARG A 67 -25.85 3.54 -13.21
CA ARG A 67 -27.13 3.62 -12.48
C ARG A 67 -26.96 4.04 -11.01
N TYR A 68 -25.96 3.48 -10.34
CA TYR A 68 -25.69 3.74 -8.93
C TYR A 68 -24.67 4.85 -8.69
N LYS A 69 -24.10 5.44 -9.75
CA LYS A 69 -22.91 6.32 -9.69
C LYS A 69 -21.80 5.64 -8.89
N MET A 70 -21.57 4.37 -9.18
CA MET A 70 -20.67 3.50 -8.46
C MET A 70 -19.24 3.62 -9.02
N THR A 71 -18.28 3.80 -8.15
CA THR A 71 -16.85 3.64 -8.47
C THR A 71 -16.45 2.19 -8.15
N PHE A 72 -15.76 1.53 -9.09
CA PHE A 72 -15.29 0.16 -8.86
C PHE A 72 -13.95 -0.10 -9.56
N ASN A 73 -13.21 -1.05 -8.99
CA ASN A 73 -12.03 -1.65 -9.61
C ASN A 73 -12.29 -3.13 -9.83
N LEU A 74 -11.84 -3.66 -10.97
CA LEU A 74 -11.89 -5.08 -11.30
C LEU A 74 -10.45 -5.60 -11.42
N TYR A 75 -10.16 -6.68 -10.73
CA TYR A 75 -8.86 -7.36 -10.76
C TYR A 75 -9.03 -8.82 -11.09
N PHE A 76 -7.99 -9.43 -11.66
CA PHE A 76 -7.92 -10.85 -11.95
C PHE A 76 -6.73 -11.44 -11.23
N ASN A 77 -6.91 -12.58 -10.57
CA ASN A 77 -5.88 -13.19 -9.71
C ASN A 77 -4.67 -13.74 -10.47
N ASP A 78 -4.83 -14.03 -11.77
CA ASP A 78 -3.73 -14.46 -12.64
C ASP A 78 -2.82 -13.30 -13.09
N VAL A 79 -3.20 -12.05 -12.82
CA VAL A 79 -2.38 -10.86 -13.08
C VAL A 79 -1.65 -10.45 -11.79
N LYS A 80 -0.40 -10.89 -11.66
CA LYS A 80 0.43 -10.53 -10.52
C LYS A 80 0.76 -9.03 -10.53
N PRO A 81 0.56 -8.32 -9.42
CA PRO A 81 1.02 -6.94 -9.31
C PRO A 81 2.55 -6.88 -9.31
N ARG A 82 3.11 -5.77 -9.78
CA ARG A 82 4.56 -5.54 -9.87
C ARG A 82 4.95 -4.43 -8.87
N MET A 83 5.71 -4.81 -7.85
CA MET A 83 6.10 -3.96 -6.72
C MET A 83 7.53 -3.44 -6.90
N ALA A 84 7.74 -2.13 -6.94
CA ALA A 84 9.06 -1.54 -6.73
C ALA A 84 9.27 -1.21 -5.25
N ILE A 85 10.47 -1.48 -4.72
CA ILE A 85 10.81 -1.14 -3.34
C ILE A 85 11.82 -0.01 -3.35
N PHE A 86 11.48 1.10 -2.70
CA PHE A 86 12.37 2.26 -2.55
C PHE A 86 13.00 2.25 -1.15
N VAL A 87 14.31 2.39 -1.08
CA VAL A 87 15.07 2.32 0.17
C VAL A 87 16.11 3.43 0.26
N SER A 88 16.57 3.76 1.47
CA SER A 88 17.78 4.56 1.69
C SER A 88 18.84 3.68 2.37
N LYS A 89 19.20 3.94 3.63
CA LYS A 89 20.27 3.23 4.34
C LYS A 89 19.81 2.14 5.31
N MET A 90 18.55 2.18 5.71
CA MET A 90 18.01 1.27 6.74
C MET A 90 17.50 -0.02 6.09
N SER A 91 18.05 -1.16 6.49
CA SER A 91 17.82 -2.46 5.83
C SER A 91 16.67 -3.28 6.40
N HIS A 92 16.20 -3.00 7.63
CA HIS A 92 15.30 -3.90 8.36
C HIS A 92 13.96 -4.17 7.64
N CYS A 93 13.34 -3.13 7.06
CA CYS A 93 12.12 -3.30 6.29
C CYS A 93 12.39 -4.04 4.97
N LEU A 94 13.49 -3.72 4.27
CA LEU A 94 13.85 -4.40 3.03
C LEU A 94 14.02 -5.90 3.24
N TYR A 95 14.77 -6.32 4.26
CA TYR A 95 14.97 -7.74 4.56
C TYR A 95 13.64 -8.45 4.85
N ASP A 96 12.73 -7.86 5.63
CA ASP A 96 11.45 -8.49 5.94
C ASP A 96 10.59 -8.66 4.67
N LEU A 97 10.50 -7.63 3.82
CA LEU A 97 9.76 -7.70 2.56
C LEU A 97 10.32 -8.77 1.62
N LEU A 98 11.65 -8.82 1.45
CA LEU A 98 12.31 -9.78 0.57
C LEU A 98 12.24 -11.21 1.11
N ALA A 99 12.33 -11.41 2.42
CA ALA A 99 12.15 -12.72 3.04
C ALA A 99 10.75 -13.30 2.79
N ARG A 100 9.70 -12.50 2.95
CA ARG A 100 8.32 -12.88 2.64
C ARG A 100 8.10 -13.18 1.16
N TYR A 101 8.65 -12.36 0.30
CA TYR A 101 8.64 -12.59 -1.15
C TYR A 101 9.29 -13.93 -1.50
N LYS A 102 10.49 -14.19 -0.99
CA LYS A 102 11.22 -15.44 -1.24
C LYS A 102 10.54 -16.67 -0.64
N ALA A 103 9.85 -16.50 0.48
CA ALA A 103 9.04 -17.55 1.11
C ALA A 103 7.74 -17.86 0.34
N GLY A 104 7.39 -17.08 -0.70
CA GLY A 104 6.17 -17.27 -1.47
C GLY A 104 4.89 -16.84 -0.73
N GLU A 105 5.01 -15.96 0.30
CA GLU A 105 3.84 -15.46 1.02
C GLU A 105 2.97 -14.53 0.16
N TRP A 106 3.53 -13.98 -0.93
CA TRP A 106 2.88 -12.98 -1.77
C TRP A 106 2.90 -13.35 -3.25
N GLU A 107 1.74 -13.27 -3.88
CA GLU A 107 1.58 -13.36 -5.33
C GLU A 107 1.89 -12.01 -5.98
N VAL A 108 3.18 -11.65 -6.05
CA VAL A 108 3.71 -10.37 -6.54
C VAL A 108 5.02 -10.60 -7.28
N GLU A 109 5.38 -9.70 -8.19
CA GLU A 109 6.71 -9.63 -8.78
C GLU A 109 7.44 -8.40 -8.23
N ILE A 110 8.76 -8.52 -7.99
CA ILE A 110 9.61 -7.39 -7.57
C ILE A 110 10.66 -7.15 -8.67
N PRO A 111 10.35 -6.32 -9.68
CA PRO A 111 11.25 -6.11 -10.81
C PRO A 111 12.50 -5.29 -10.47
N CYS A 112 12.42 -4.42 -9.45
CA CYS A 112 13.53 -3.56 -9.08
C CYS A 112 13.44 -3.05 -7.64
N ILE A 113 14.62 -2.75 -7.11
CA ILE A 113 14.81 -1.94 -5.91
C ILE A 113 15.47 -0.63 -6.32
N VAL A 114 14.94 0.49 -5.83
CA VAL A 114 15.45 1.85 -6.10
C VAL A 114 16.03 2.44 -4.83
N SER A 115 17.15 3.12 -4.93
CA SER A 115 17.78 3.76 -3.77
C SER A 115 18.50 5.05 -4.15
N ASN A 116 18.63 5.94 -3.17
CA ASN A 116 19.51 7.11 -3.25
C ASN A 116 20.91 6.85 -2.63
N HIS A 117 21.22 5.58 -2.24
CA HIS A 117 22.46 5.15 -1.65
C HIS A 117 22.87 3.74 -2.10
N GLU A 118 24.18 3.47 -2.15
CA GLU A 118 24.73 2.14 -2.46
C GLU A 118 24.62 1.14 -1.29
N ASP A 119 24.37 1.61 -0.09
CA ASP A 119 24.49 0.87 1.17
C ASP A 119 23.78 -0.49 1.20
N LEU A 120 22.68 -0.65 0.45
CA LEU A 120 21.86 -1.88 0.47
C LEU A 120 21.93 -2.72 -0.81
N ARG A 121 22.83 -2.42 -1.73
CA ARG A 121 23.03 -3.21 -2.96
C ARG A 121 23.25 -4.70 -2.68
N TYR A 122 24.11 -4.98 -1.69
CA TYR A 122 24.42 -6.36 -1.30
C TYR A 122 23.19 -7.16 -0.84
N VAL A 123 22.16 -6.48 -0.29
CA VAL A 123 20.91 -7.14 0.08
C VAL A 123 20.13 -7.54 -1.17
N ALA A 124 20.00 -6.63 -2.15
CA ALA A 124 19.31 -6.91 -3.41
C ALA A 124 19.98 -8.07 -4.17
N GLU A 125 21.31 -8.10 -4.20
CA GLU A 125 22.10 -9.16 -4.82
C GLU A 125 21.86 -10.54 -4.19
N GLN A 126 21.67 -10.62 -2.87
CA GLN A 126 21.33 -11.88 -2.18
C GLN A 126 19.98 -12.47 -2.62
N PHE A 127 19.09 -11.63 -3.14
CA PHE A 127 17.75 -12.02 -3.59
C PHE A 127 17.58 -12.01 -5.10
N ASP A 128 18.66 -11.80 -5.87
CA ASP A 128 18.68 -11.72 -7.33
C ASP A 128 17.73 -10.65 -7.89
N ILE A 129 17.60 -9.49 -7.22
CA ILE A 129 16.74 -8.40 -7.65
C ILE A 129 17.59 -7.22 -8.14
N PRO A 130 17.29 -6.63 -9.32
CA PRO A 130 17.98 -5.46 -9.84
C PRO A 130 17.94 -4.27 -8.85
N TYR A 131 19.10 -3.65 -8.60
CA TYR A 131 19.24 -2.52 -7.69
C TYR A 131 19.72 -1.29 -8.44
N HIS A 132 18.91 -0.25 -8.46
CA HIS A 132 19.18 1.00 -9.16
C HIS A 132 19.48 2.10 -8.17
N VAL A 133 20.54 2.87 -8.40
CA VAL A 133 20.96 3.93 -7.50
C VAL A 133 21.02 5.27 -8.23
N TRP A 134 20.29 6.23 -7.71
CA TRP A 134 20.37 7.63 -8.11
C TRP A 134 20.61 8.51 -6.91
N SER A 135 21.85 8.96 -6.76
CA SER A 135 22.24 9.82 -5.64
C SER A 135 21.60 11.21 -5.76
N ILE A 136 20.89 11.62 -4.72
CA ILE A 136 20.32 12.97 -4.62
C ILE A 136 21.34 13.88 -3.93
N LYS A 137 21.67 15.01 -4.56
CA LYS A 137 22.56 16.00 -3.99
C LYS A 137 21.97 16.62 -2.71
N LYS A 138 22.84 17.08 -1.81
CA LYS A 138 22.42 17.70 -0.54
C LYS A 138 21.53 18.95 -0.73
N ASP A 139 21.75 19.69 -1.82
CA ASP A 139 20.99 20.88 -2.21
C ASP A 139 19.72 20.56 -3.00
N HIS A 140 19.44 19.26 -3.21
CA HIS A 140 18.33 18.73 -4.02
C HIS A 140 18.28 19.24 -5.47
N SER A 141 19.35 19.84 -6.00
CA SER A 141 19.39 20.46 -7.33
C SER A 141 19.16 19.48 -8.48
N ASN A 142 19.43 18.17 -8.29
CA ASN A 142 19.22 17.12 -9.28
C ASN A 142 17.99 16.25 -9.02
N LYS A 143 17.14 16.62 -8.04
CA LYS A 143 16.02 15.77 -7.61
C LYS A 143 15.02 15.50 -8.74
N ALA A 144 14.67 16.52 -9.51
CA ALA A 144 13.73 16.38 -10.63
C ALA A 144 14.26 15.45 -11.74
N GLU A 145 15.57 15.50 -12.04
CA GLU A 145 16.21 14.61 -13.00
C GLU A 145 16.23 13.15 -12.50
N VAL A 146 16.52 12.97 -11.22
CA VAL A 146 16.50 11.65 -10.57
C VAL A 146 15.11 11.05 -10.62
N GLU A 147 14.09 11.77 -10.16
CA GLU A 147 12.71 11.27 -10.16
C GLU A 147 12.19 10.98 -11.57
N LYS A 148 12.62 11.76 -12.59
CA LYS A 148 12.31 11.44 -13.98
C LYS A 148 12.91 10.09 -14.40
N ALA A 149 14.17 9.84 -14.07
CA ALA A 149 14.81 8.56 -14.37
C ALA A 149 14.17 7.39 -13.60
N GLU A 150 13.78 7.61 -12.33
CA GLU A 150 13.00 6.64 -11.54
C GLU A 150 11.66 6.33 -12.22
N MET A 151 10.90 7.33 -12.65
CA MET A 151 9.61 7.13 -13.33
C MET A 151 9.76 6.40 -14.68
N GLU A 152 10.80 6.71 -15.46
CA GLU A 152 11.10 5.99 -16.71
C GLU A 152 11.40 4.51 -16.44
N LEU A 153 12.17 4.19 -15.39
CA LEU A 153 12.39 2.82 -14.96
C LEU A 153 11.09 2.13 -14.55
N LEU A 154 10.28 2.78 -13.69
CA LEU A 154 9.02 2.22 -13.19
C LEU A 154 8.05 1.89 -14.34
N GLN A 155 7.96 2.76 -15.35
CA GLN A 155 7.14 2.53 -16.55
C GLN A 155 7.69 1.38 -17.39
N LYS A 156 9.01 1.36 -17.65
CA LYS A 156 9.69 0.27 -18.39
C LYS A 156 9.44 -1.08 -17.72
N GLU A 157 9.54 -1.14 -16.40
CA GLU A 157 9.35 -2.35 -15.61
C GLU A 157 7.86 -2.62 -15.30
N GLN A 158 6.94 -1.84 -15.85
CA GLN A 158 5.49 -2.00 -15.66
C GLN A 158 5.11 -2.09 -14.18
N VAL A 159 5.75 -1.29 -13.33
CA VAL A 159 5.46 -1.25 -11.90
C VAL A 159 4.03 -0.79 -11.65
N THR A 160 3.30 -1.52 -10.82
CA THR A 160 1.92 -1.21 -10.48
C THR A 160 1.74 -0.51 -9.14
N PHE A 161 2.71 -0.68 -8.23
CA PHE A 161 2.74 0.04 -6.96
C PHE A 161 4.16 0.12 -6.39
N ILE A 162 4.37 1.08 -5.50
CA ILE A 162 5.66 1.41 -4.90
C ILE A 162 5.57 1.23 -3.38
N VAL A 163 6.61 0.67 -2.76
CA VAL A 163 6.75 0.56 -1.31
C VAL A 163 7.97 1.35 -0.85
N LEU A 164 7.74 2.39 -0.06
CA LEU A 164 8.80 3.20 0.55
C LEU A 164 9.25 2.53 1.86
N ALA A 165 10.23 1.63 1.76
CA ALA A 165 10.78 0.89 2.89
C ALA A 165 11.93 1.69 3.55
N ARG A 166 11.58 2.75 4.28
CA ARG A 166 12.53 3.72 4.86
C ARG A 166 13.27 4.52 3.79
N TYR A 167 12.59 4.89 2.72
CA TYR A 167 13.08 5.84 1.72
C TYR A 167 12.96 7.25 2.28
N MET A 168 14.09 7.89 2.58
CA MET A 168 14.14 9.16 3.31
C MET A 168 14.13 10.37 2.37
N GLN A 169 13.33 10.31 1.30
CA GLN A 169 13.12 11.39 0.35
C GLN A 169 11.62 11.68 0.22
N ILE A 170 11.28 12.93 0.03
CA ILE A 170 9.90 13.34 -0.25
C ILE A 170 9.61 13.01 -1.72
N ILE A 171 8.53 12.32 -1.99
CA ILE A 171 8.07 11.97 -3.33
C ILE A 171 7.42 13.20 -3.98
N SER A 172 7.67 13.43 -5.28
CA SER A 172 7.07 14.54 -5.99
C SER A 172 5.58 14.34 -6.29
N ASP A 173 4.88 15.46 -6.52
CA ASP A 173 3.47 15.44 -6.93
C ASP A 173 3.27 14.72 -8.27
N ASP A 174 4.27 14.73 -9.17
CA ASP A 174 4.19 14.03 -10.44
C ASP A 174 4.14 12.52 -10.25
N MET A 175 5.02 11.97 -9.43
CA MET A 175 5.03 10.54 -9.11
C MET A 175 3.76 10.14 -8.34
N ILE A 176 3.27 10.99 -7.43
CA ILE A 176 2.02 10.74 -6.69
C ILE A 176 0.82 10.72 -7.63
N ARG A 177 0.77 11.59 -8.63
CA ARG A 177 -0.31 11.60 -9.64
C ARG A 177 -0.29 10.39 -10.57
N GLU A 178 0.89 9.86 -10.89
CA GLU A 178 1.03 8.65 -11.70
C GLU A 178 0.63 7.38 -10.92
N TYR A 179 0.87 7.36 -9.60
CA TYR A 179 0.58 6.22 -8.72
C TYR A 179 -0.43 6.56 -7.60
N PRO A 180 -1.63 7.08 -7.91
CA PRO A 180 -2.58 7.52 -6.89
C PRO A 180 -3.05 6.35 -6.03
N HIS A 181 -2.81 6.41 -4.71
CA HIS A 181 -3.05 5.33 -3.75
C HIS A 181 -2.31 4.01 -4.07
N HIS A 182 -1.18 4.11 -4.78
CA HIS A 182 -0.30 2.99 -5.11
C HIS A 182 1.14 3.22 -4.63
N ILE A 183 1.37 4.19 -3.75
CA ILE A 183 2.64 4.40 -3.05
C ILE A 183 2.37 4.18 -1.56
N ILE A 184 2.96 3.14 -0.99
CA ILE A 184 2.82 2.77 0.42
C ILE A 184 4.07 3.22 1.17
N ASN A 185 3.90 4.02 2.23
CA ASN A 185 4.99 4.47 3.09
C ASN A 185 4.91 3.82 4.47
N ILE A 186 6.07 3.62 5.10
CA ILE A 186 6.18 3.34 6.53
C ILE A 186 6.70 4.56 7.27
N HIS A 187 5.89 5.09 8.17
CA HIS A 187 6.24 6.18 9.06
C HIS A 187 6.50 5.64 10.47
N HIS A 188 7.64 6.03 11.05
CA HIS A 188 8.15 5.50 12.33
C HIS A 188 7.56 6.19 13.57
N SER A 189 6.27 6.56 13.50
CA SER A 189 5.49 6.98 14.67
C SER A 189 4.02 6.57 14.51
N PHE A 190 3.27 6.66 15.61
CA PHE A 190 1.81 6.50 15.60
C PHE A 190 1.18 7.82 15.18
N LEU A 191 0.95 7.98 13.86
CA LEU A 191 0.34 9.20 13.33
C LEU A 191 -1.06 9.45 13.93
N PRO A 192 -1.40 10.70 14.23
CA PRO A 192 -0.69 11.96 13.93
C PRO A 192 0.32 12.42 14.97
N ALA A 193 0.74 11.57 15.91
CA ALA A 193 1.70 11.92 16.95
C ALA A 193 3.15 11.84 16.47
N PHE A 194 4.02 12.73 16.96
CA PHE A 194 5.47 12.78 16.72
C PHE A 194 5.85 12.85 15.23
N ILE A 195 5.27 13.82 14.53
CA ILE A 195 5.62 14.13 13.14
C ILE A 195 7.04 14.73 13.10
N GLY A 196 7.82 14.34 12.07
CA GLY A 196 9.15 14.89 11.80
C GLY A 196 10.31 13.98 12.20
N ALA A 197 11.48 14.57 12.43
CA ALA A 197 12.72 13.82 12.66
C ALA A 197 12.84 13.27 14.10
N ARG A 198 13.44 12.08 14.24
CA ARG A 198 13.78 11.43 15.52
C ARG A 198 12.61 11.19 16.48
N PRO A 199 11.47 10.62 16.04
CA PRO A 199 10.27 10.45 16.88
C PRO A 199 10.54 9.61 18.14
N TYR A 200 11.43 8.63 18.10
CA TYR A 200 11.78 7.81 19.26
C TYR A 200 12.51 8.60 20.35
N HIS A 201 13.34 9.59 20.00
CA HIS A 201 13.97 10.46 20.97
C HIS A 201 12.95 11.41 21.60
N GLN A 202 12.07 12.00 20.79
CA GLN A 202 10.97 12.83 21.28
C GLN A 202 10.04 12.04 22.22
N ALA A 203 9.71 10.78 21.86
CA ALA A 203 8.92 9.88 22.67
C ALA A 203 9.59 9.59 24.03
N TYR A 204 10.90 9.36 24.04
CA TYR A 204 11.68 9.16 25.26
C TYR A 204 11.66 10.40 26.15
N GLU A 205 12.00 11.58 25.62
CA GLU A 205 12.02 12.85 26.34
C GLU A 205 10.63 13.18 26.93
N ARG A 206 9.55 12.88 26.17
CA ARG A 206 8.19 13.09 26.64
C ARG A 206 7.73 12.08 27.69
N GLY A 207 8.46 10.98 27.87
CA GLY A 207 8.11 9.93 28.82
C GLY A 207 6.82 9.18 28.48
N VAL A 208 6.55 8.95 27.19
CA VAL A 208 5.35 8.23 26.72
C VAL A 208 5.36 6.78 27.20
N LYS A 209 4.23 6.11 27.14
CA LYS A 209 4.07 4.70 27.57
C LYS A 209 3.91 3.73 26.42
N ILE A 210 3.77 4.26 25.21
CA ILE A 210 3.70 3.48 23.97
C ILE A 210 4.45 4.24 22.87
N ILE A 211 5.05 3.49 21.95
CA ILE A 211 5.51 3.97 20.65
C ILE A 211 4.80 3.20 19.55
N GLY A 212 4.74 3.73 18.35
CA GLY A 212 4.02 3.11 17.25
C GLY A 212 4.69 3.31 15.91
N ALA A 213 4.12 2.64 14.90
CA ALA A 213 4.44 2.82 13.50
C ALA A 213 3.14 2.90 12.69
N THR A 214 3.18 3.61 11.57
CA THR A 214 2.03 3.79 10.68
C THR A 214 2.43 3.51 9.24
N SER A 215 1.69 2.67 8.56
CA SER A 215 1.78 2.55 7.10
C SER A 215 0.55 3.20 6.47
N HIS A 216 0.79 4.05 5.48
CA HIS A 216 -0.23 4.85 4.82
C HIS A 216 0.06 4.99 3.32
N TYR A 217 -0.94 5.35 2.54
CA TYR A 217 -0.72 5.79 1.17
C TYR A 217 -0.12 7.19 1.15
N VAL A 218 0.83 7.42 0.25
CA VAL A 218 1.44 8.73 0.07
C VAL A 218 0.49 9.66 -0.67
N THR A 219 0.40 10.89 -0.19
CA THR A 219 -0.33 12.01 -0.79
C THR A 219 0.58 13.24 -0.87
N ALA A 220 0.12 14.31 -1.52
CA ALA A 220 0.88 15.56 -1.62
C ALA A 220 1.19 16.17 -0.23
N ASP A 221 0.27 16.00 0.73
CA ASP A 221 0.50 16.40 2.11
C ASP A 221 1.35 15.33 2.82
N LEU A 222 2.49 15.75 3.36
CA LEU A 222 3.47 14.86 3.99
C LEU A 222 2.85 14.13 5.18
N ASP A 223 2.99 12.81 5.21
CA ASP A 223 2.52 11.91 6.27
C ASP A 223 1.02 12.03 6.60
N ALA A 224 0.22 12.62 5.71
CA ALA A 224 -1.20 12.89 5.92
C ALA A 224 -2.14 11.97 5.11
N GLY A 225 -1.61 11.06 4.32
CA GLY A 225 -2.40 10.18 3.46
C GLY A 225 -3.19 9.10 4.20
N PRO A 226 -4.11 8.41 3.49
CA PRO A 226 -4.98 7.40 4.08
C PRO A 226 -4.20 6.28 4.78
N ILE A 227 -4.49 6.05 6.06
CA ILE A 227 -3.80 5.06 6.89
C ILE A 227 -4.27 3.65 6.50
N ILE A 228 -3.32 2.73 6.28
CA ILE A 228 -3.57 1.33 5.94
C ILE A 228 -3.45 0.44 7.18
N GLU A 229 -2.37 0.63 7.95
CA GLU A 229 -2.05 -0.20 9.09
C GLU A 229 -1.35 0.63 10.17
N GLN A 230 -1.66 0.36 11.42
CA GLN A 230 -0.98 0.93 12.58
C GLN A 230 -0.81 -0.13 13.66
N ASP A 231 0.29 -0.05 14.40
CA ASP A 231 0.46 -0.87 15.59
C ASP A 231 1.31 -0.12 16.62
N VAL A 232 1.26 -0.58 17.87
CA VAL A 232 1.95 0.05 19.00
C VAL A 232 2.63 -0.99 19.87
N VAL A 233 3.71 -0.59 20.53
CA VAL A 233 4.39 -1.39 21.55
C VAL A 233 4.53 -0.61 22.84
N ARG A 234 4.32 -1.30 23.98
CA ARG A 234 4.50 -0.70 25.30
C ARG A 234 5.98 -0.50 25.60
N ILE A 235 6.29 0.65 26.24
CA ILE A 235 7.61 0.98 26.76
C ILE A 235 7.52 1.30 28.24
N THR A 236 8.64 1.22 28.91
CA THR A 236 8.77 1.43 30.34
C THR A 236 9.87 2.46 30.64
N HIS A 237 10.00 2.89 31.89
CA HIS A 237 11.08 3.77 32.33
C HIS A 237 12.48 3.13 32.25
N LYS A 238 12.57 1.82 31.99
CA LYS A 238 13.84 1.09 31.80
C LYS A 238 14.33 1.13 30.34
N ASP A 239 13.47 1.55 29.43
CA ASP A 239 13.82 1.65 28.02
C ASP A 239 14.67 2.89 27.76
N THR A 240 15.77 2.72 27.03
CA THR A 240 16.64 3.79 26.56
C THR A 240 16.23 4.24 25.14
N PRO A 241 16.70 5.40 24.64
CA PRO A 241 16.46 5.80 23.25
C PRO A 241 16.86 4.71 22.25
N ASP A 242 17.97 4.01 22.44
CA ASP A 242 18.42 2.93 21.58
C ASP A 242 17.47 1.72 21.62
N SER A 243 16.97 1.35 22.81
CA SER A 243 15.99 0.28 22.92
C SER A 243 14.67 0.64 22.26
N LEU A 244 14.25 1.91 22.30
CA LEU A 244 13.07 2.39 21.58
C LEU A 244 13.25 2.30 20.05
N VAL A 245 14.45 2.64 19.57
CA VAL A 245 14.78 2.48 18.13
C VAL A 245 14.70 1.01 17.71
N LEU A 246 15.22 0.08 18.49
CA LEU A 246 15.14 -1.36 18.17
C LEU A 246 13.69 -1.86 18.16
N LYS A 247 12.91 -1.57 19.20
CA LYS A 247 11.48 -1.91 19.27
C LYS A 247 10.68 -1.30 18.09
N GLY A 248 11.02 -0.04 17.76
CA GLY A 248 10.41 0.65 16.63
C GLY A 248 10.68 -0.02 15.29
N ARG A 249 11.93 -0.44 15.04
CA ARG A 249 12.30 -1.17 13.80
C ARG A 249 11.54 -2.49 13.67
N ASP A 250 11.35 -3.22 14.75
CA ASP A 250 10.57 -4.46 14.73
C ASP A 250 9.11 -4.18 14.38
N LEU A 251 8.56 -3.12 14.95
CA LEU A 251 7.19 -2.70 14.67
C LEU A 251 7.01 -2.21 13.23
N GLU A 252 7.96 -1.42 12.71
CA GLU A 252 7.96 -0.93 11.33
C GLU A 252 7.90 -2.09 10.31
N LYS A 253 8.66 -3.17 10.53
CA LYS A 253 8.61 -4.37 9.67
C LYS A 253 7.21 -4.97 9.62
N ILE A 254 6.61 -5.19 10.80
CA ILE A 254 5.29 -5.82 10.93
C ILE A 254 4.20 -4.94 10.31
N VAL A 255 4.19 -3.66 10.60
CA VAL A 255 3.18 -2.72 10.09
C VAL A 255 3.27 -2.58 8.58
N LEU A 256 4.50 -2.44 8.03
CA LEU A 256 4.68 -2.32 6.59
C LEU A 256 4.27 -3.61 5.86
N SER A 257 4.71 -4.78 6.34
CA SER A 257 4.37 -6.05 5.69
C SER A 257 2.87 -6.35 5.71
N ARG A 258 2.17 -6.04 6.80
CA ARG A 258 0.70 -6.16 6.87
C ARG A 258 0.00 -5.23 5.87
N ALA A 259 0.46 -3.99 5.74
CA ALA A 259 -0.09 -3.04 4.78
C ALA A 259 0.12 -3.52 3.34
N VAL A 260 1.32 -3.97 3.00
CA VAL A 260 1.66 -4.53 1.68
C VAL A 260 0.82 -5.77 1.38
N THR A 261 0.66 -6.68 2.34
CA THR A 261 -0.19 -7.87 2.19
C THR A 261 -1.63 -7.49 1.84
N LYS A 262 -2.24 -6.57 2.58
CA LYS A 262 -3.60 -6.10 2.31
C LYS A 262 -3.74 -5.45 0.93
N HIS A 263 -2.71 -4.71 0.50
CA HIS A 263 -2.69 -4.08 -0.82
C HIS A 263 -2.61 -5.13 -1.95
N ILE A 264 -1.68 -6.08 -1.86
CA ILE A 264 -1.53 -7.18 -2.83
C ILE A 264 -2.83 -7.99 -2.94
N GLN A 265 -3.46 -8.30 -1.81
CA GLN A 265 -4.73 -9.04 -1.75
C GLN A 265 -5.96 -8.23 -2.16
N ARG A 266 -5.79 -6.98 -2.63
CA ARG A 266 -6.90 -6.11 -3.06
C ARG A 266 -7.97 -5.93 -1.97
N LYS A 267 -7.55 -5.91 -0.69
CA LYS A 267 -8.45 -5.77 0.48
C LYS A 267 -8.66 -4.32 0.91
N ILE A 268 -8.04 -3.35 0.25
CA ILE A 268 -8.10 -1.95 0.62
C ILE A 268 -8.92 -1.18 -0.40
N LEU A 269 -9.89 -0.42 0.08
CA LEU A 269 -10.58 0.59 -0.70
C LEU A 269 -10.34 1.96 -0.05
N THR A 270 -9.90 2.92 -0.82
CA THR A 270 -9.72 4.30 -0.36
C THR A 270 -10.98 5.13 -0.61
N TYR A 271 -11.40 5.89 0.38
CA TYR A 271 -12.50 6.83 0.26
C TYR A 271 -12.20 8.10 1.06
N LYS A 272 -12.17 9.25 0.37
CA LYS A 272 -11.64 10.49 0.95
C LYS A 272 -10.23 10.22 1.51
N ASN A 273 -9.97 10.62 2.75
CA ASN A 273 -8.69 10.35 3.42
C ASN A 273 -8.76 9.16 4.41
N LYS A 274 -9.53 8.14 4.08
CA LYS A 274 -9.70 6.92 4.89
C LYS A 274 -9.50 5.67 4.04
N THR A 275 -9.16 4.56 4.68
CA THR A 275 -9.21 3.23 4.08
C THR A 275 -10.35 2.42 4.69
N ILE A 276 -11.04 1.65 3.85
CA ILE A 276 -11.92 0.56 4.25
C ILE A 276 -11.14 -0.73 3.99
N ILE A 277 -10.92 -1.51 5.04
CA ILE A 277 -10.17 -2.76 4.99
C ILE A 277 -11.16 -3.92 5.09
N PHE A 278 -11.20 -4.73 4.06
CA PHE A 278 -11.99 -5.96 4.03
C PHE A 278 -11.19 -7.11 4.65
N SER A 279 -11.81 -7.89 5.52
CA SER A 279 -11.15 -8.98 6.30
C SER A 279 -10.89 -10.25 5.47
#